data_bf7a8255ca435d7128c279f2066a18c4
#
_entry.id   bf7a8255ca435d7128c279f2066a18c4
#
_cell.length_a   1.000
_cell.length_b   1.000
_cell.length_c   1.000
_cell.angle_alpha   90.00
_cell.angle_beta   90.00
_cell.angle_gamma   90.00
#
_symmetry.space_group_name_H-M   'P 1'
#
loop_
_entity.id
_entity.type
_entity.pdbx_description
1 polymer ?
#
loop_
_entity_poly.entity_id
_entity_poly.type
_entity_poly.pdbx_seq_one_letter_code
_entity_poly.pdbx_strand_id
1 'polypeptide(L)'
;MESDDAGLLVVQQIREQLGMDEVRIVLRTGQPGYAPEESVIKEYDINDYKTKTELTRNKLVTAIISSIRSYQQIRTINQNRIGLQKIINAGANLLEQHSLHEFSEGVVTQISSLIGLHAEGVLCAQIEDDGSAGDTIYVLGAAGNYA
;
A
#
# COMPACT_ATOMS: atom_id res chain seq x y z
N MET A 1 28.42 -0.85 -27.97
CA MET A 1 27.44 -1.78 -28.55
C MET A 1 26.47 -2.08 -27.42
N GLU A 2 25.24 -1.66 -27.52
CA GLU A 2 24.20 -2.06 -26.57
C GLU A 2 23.96 -3.56 -26.79
N SER A 3 23.94 -4.34 -25.74
CA SER A 3 23.61 -5.78 -25.84
C SER A 3 22.15 -5.91 -26.21
N ASP A 4 21.82 -6.93 -27.02
CA ASP A 4 20.44 -7.19 -27.46
C ASP A 4 19.50 -7.44 -26.27
N ASP A 5 20.06 -7.79 -25.11
CA ASP A 5 19.34 -8.09 -23.87
C ASP A 5 19.30 -6.94 -22.85
N ALA A 6 19.81 -5.75 -23.19
CA ALA A 6 19.90 -4.63 -22.23
C ALA A 6 18.53 -4.26 -21.63
N GLY A 7 17.46 -4.36 -22.42
CA GLY A 7 16.09 -4.11 -21.92
C GLY A 7 15.62 -5.14 -20.90
N LEU A 8 15.96 -6.41 -21.06
CA LEU A 8 15.59 -7.48 -20.14
C LEU A 8 16.37 -7.39 -18.83
N LEU A 9 17.65 -7.00 -18.89
CA LEU A 9 18.46 -6.75 -17.68
C LEU A 9 17.86 -5.62 -16.83
N VAL A 10 17.38 -4.55 -17.45
CA VAL A 10 16.69 -3.47 -16.73
C VAL A 10 15.41 -3.97 -16.08
N VAL A 11 14.62 -4.80 -16.76
CA VAL A 11 13.41 -5.39 -16.20
C VAL A 11 13.75 -6.23 -14.97
N GLN A 12 14.76 -7.07 -15.07
CA GLN A 12 15.23 -7.91 -13.96
C GLN A 12 15.68 -7.06 -12.75
N GLN A 13 16.41 -5.99 -12.98
CA GLN A 13 16.78 -5.05 -11.91
C GLN A 13 15.55 -4.43 -11.23
N ILE A 14 14.54 -4.03 -11.99
CA ILE A 14 13.31 -3.45 -11.45
C ILE A 14 12.56 -4.47 -10.59
N ARG A 15 12.44 -5.73 -11.04
CA ARG A 15 11.71 -6.79 -10.33
C ARG A 15 12.48 -7.34 -9.14
N GLU A 16 13.73 -7.77 -9.35
CA GLU A 16 14.49 -8.52 -8.37
C GLU A 16 15.27 -7.63 -7.40
N GLN A 17 15.91 -6.57 -7.89
CA GLN A 17 16.74 -5.72 -7.04
C GLN A 17 15.97 -4.60 -6.36
N LEU A 18 15.02 -3.96 -7.06
CA LEU A 18 14.22 -2.87 -6.52
C LEU A 18 12.88 -3.34 -5.92
N GLY A 19 12.45 -4.58 -6.18
CA GLY A 19 11.19 -5.14 -5.66
C GLY A 19 9.95 -4.37 -6.11
N MET A 20 9.98 -3.77 -7.30
CA MET A 20 8.90 -2.93 -7.81
C MET A 20 7.85 -3.75 -8.58
N ASP A 21 7.08 -4.59 -7.88
CA ASP A 21 6.09 -5.48 -8.48
C ASP A 21 4.87 -4.74 -9.06
N GLU A 22 4.55 -3.57 -8.51
CA GLU A 22 3.40 -2.77 -8.97
C GLU A 22 3.64 -2.08 -10.30
N VAL A 23 4.90 -1.79 -10.65
CA VAL A 23 5.26 -1.07 -11.87
C VAL A 23 4.86 -1.89 -13.10
N ARG A 24 4.16 -1.25 -14.04
CA ARG A 24 3.78 -1.87 -15.31
C ARG A 24 4.89 -1.67 -16.33
N ILE A 25 5.39 -2.77 -16.87
CA ILE A 25 6.48 -2.78 -17.84
C ILE A 25 5.95 -3.21 -19.19
N VAL A 26 6.16 -2.36 -20.20
CA VAL A 26 5.87 -2.64 -21.60
C VAL A 26 7.19 -2.70 -22.34
N LEU A 27 7.57 -3.88 -22.81
CA LEU A 27 8.80 -4.09 -23.56
C LEU A 27 8.54 -3.80 -25.05
N ARG A 28 9.43 -3.00 -25.65
CA ARG A 28 9.42 -2.75 -27.10
C ARG A 28 10.70 -3.26 -27.71
N THR A 29 10.60 -4.23 -28.62
CA THR A 29 11.73 -4.82 -29.31
C THR A 29 11.78 -4.46 -30.80
N GLY A 30 12.99 -4.41 -31.35
CA GLY A 30 13.23 -4.28 -32.79
C GLY A 30 13.41 -5.62 -33.50
N GLN A 31 13.70 -6.67 -32.77
CA GLN A 31 13.97 -8.01 -33.31
C GLN A 31 13.11 -9.05 -32.59
N PRO A 32 11.93 -9.38 -33.10
CA PRO A 32 11.07 -10.42 -32.54
C PRO A 32 11.60 -11.80 -32.98
N GLY A 33 12.55 -12.39 -32.29
CA GLY A 33 13.04 -13.65 -32.82
C GLY A 33 13.96 -14.46 -31.90
N TYR A 34 14.52 -13.86 -30.87
CA TYR A 34 15.46 -14.59 -30.00
C TYR A 34 14.80 -15.31 -28.83
N ALA A 35 13.63 -14.87 -28.37
CA ALA A 35 12.85 -15.59 -27.38
C ALA A 35 11.35 -15.50 -27.72
N PRO A 36 10.56 -16.57 -27.58
CA PRO A 36 9.12 -16.52 -27.74
C PRO A 36 8.53 -15.47 -26.78
N GLU A 37 7.64 -14.62 -27.30
CA GLU A 37 6.96 -13.56 -26.55
C GLU A 37 6.40 -14.05 -25.20
N GLU A 38 5.78 -15.22 -25.23
CA GLU A 38 5.18 -15.86 -24.04
C GLU A 38 6.20 -16.22 -22.95
N SER A 39 7.39 -16.68 -23.34
CA SER A 39 8.46 -17.01 -22.40
C SER A 39 9.00 -15.77 -21.72
N VAL A 40 9.24 -14.71 -22.49
CA VAL A 40 9.75 -13.42 -21.99
C VAL A 40 8.74 -12.78 -21.03
N ILE A 41 7.45 -12.81 -21.36
CA ILE A 41 6.39 -12.26 -20.50
C ILE A 41 6.35 -12.98 -19.15
N LYS A 42 6.45 -14.32 -19.14
CA LYS A 42 6.39 -15.12 -17.93
C LYS A 42 7.65 -15.05 -17.08
N GLU A 43 8.81 -15.12 -17.73
CA GLU A 43 10.10 -15.18 -17.04
C GLU A 43 10.47 -13.85 -16.39
N TYR A 44 10.19 -12.73 -17.06
CA TYR A 44 10.57 -11.39 -16.60
C TYR A 44 9.41 -10.60 -15.97
N ASP A 45 8.23 -11.20 -15.82
CA ASP A 45 7.03 -10.52 -15.28
C ASP A 45 6.76 -9.16 -15.94
N ILE A 46 6.83 -9.12 -17.26
CA ILE A 46 6.44 -7.95 -18.05
C ILE A 46 4.94 -7.97 -18.37
N ASN A 47 4.35 -6.81 -18.51
CA ASN A 47 2.90 -6.68 -18.66
C ASN A 47 2.45 -6.64 -20.12
N ASP A 48 3.32 -6.26 -21.01
CA ASP A 48 3.03 -6.24 -22.44
C ASP A 48 4.35 -6.27 -23.24
N TYR A 49 4.29 -6.91 -24.41
CA TYR A 49 5.41 -7.04 -25.33
C TYR A 49 4.97 -6.56 -26.70
N LYS A 50 5.71 -5.63 -27.31
CA LYS A 50 5.38 -5.04 -28.59
C LYS A 50 6.57 -5.01 -29.50
N THR A 51 6.36 -5.37 -30.77
CA THR A 51 7.36 -5.18 -31.80
C THR A 51 7.37 -3.72 -32.28
N LYS A 52 8.51 -3.25 -32.79
CA LYS A 52 8.62 -1.88 -33.32
C LYS A 52 7.67 -1.62 -34.47
N THR A 53 7.35 -2.67 -35.28
CA THR A 53 6.47 -2.59 -36.45
C THR A 53 5.00 -2.53 -36.08
N GLU A 54 4.60 -3.16 -34.98
CA GLU A 54 3.21 -3.20 -34.50
C GLU A 54 2.82 -1.95 -33.71
N LEU A 55 3.80 -1.25 -33.13
CA LEU A 55 3.57 -0.14 -32.22
C LEU A 55 3.32 1.17 -32.98
N THR A 56 2.12 1.30 -33.54
CA THR A 56 1.65 2.59 -34.05
C THR A 56 1.42 3.59 -32.93
N ARG A 57 1.36 4.90 -33.25
CA ARG A 57 1.08 5.96 -32.28
C ARG A 57 -0.16 5.67 -31.43
N ASN A 58 -1.25 5.24 -32.04
CA ASN A 58 -2.50 4.97 -31.33
C ASN A 58 -2.36 3.76 -30.39
N LYS A 59 -1.72 2.70 -30.85
CA LYS A 59 -1.45 1.51 -30.02
C LYS A 59 -0.52 1.83 -28.82
N LEU A 60 0.48 2.69 -29.03
CA LEU A 60 1.36 3.16 -27.97
C LEU A 60 0.57 3.94 -26.91
N VAL A 61 -0.25 4.90 -27.31
CA VAL A 61 -1.07 5.70 -26.40
C VAL A 61 -2.02 4.78 -25.59
N THR A 62 -2.67 3.82 -26.28
CA THR A 62 -3.56 2.86 -25.60
C THR A 62 -2.80 2.01 -24.59
N ALA A 63 -1.63 1.48 -24.93
CA ALA A 63 -0.80 0.68 -24.03
C ALA A 63 -0.38 1.49 -22.79
N ILE A 64 0.06 2.73 -22.98
CA ILE A 64 0.44 3.62 -21.86
C ILE A 64 -0.75 3.89 -20.94
N ILE A 65 -1.90 4.28 -21.50
CA ILE A 65 -3.10 4.58 -20.69
C ILE A 65 -3.54 3.34 -19.92
N SER A 66 -3.57 2.16 -20.56
CA SER A 66 -3.94 0.90 -19.91
C SER A 66 -2.97 0.54 -18.78
N SER A 67 -1.67 0.69 -19.01
CA SER A 67 -0.64 0.42 -18.00
C SER A 67 -0.75 1.37 -16.80
N ILE A 68 -0.98 2.66 -17.03
CA ILE A 68 -1.18 3.63 -15.94
C ILE A 68 -2.42 3.29 -15.11
N ARG A 69 -3.54 2.97 -15.76
CA ARG A 69 -4.76 2.57 -15.06
C ARG A 69 -4.56 1.30 -14.23
N SER A 70 -3.91 0.29 -14.81
CA SER A 70 -3.59 -0.95 -14.11
C SER A 70 -2.69 -0.71 -12.89
N TYR A 71 -1.66 0.12 -13.03
CA TYR A 71 -0.81 0.53 -11.91
C TYR A 71 -1.61 1.20 -10.80
N GLN A 72 -2.47 2.17 -11.13
CA GLN A 72 -3.30 2.86 -10.15
C GLN A 72 -4.24 1.91 -9.41
N GLN A 73 -4.86 0.97 -10.13
CA GLN A 73 -5.74 -0.05 -9.53
C GLN A 73 -5.00 -0.95 -8.54
N ILE A 74 -3.83 -1.47 -8.94
CA ILE A 74 -3.02 -2.34 -8.08
C ILE A 74 -2.56 -1.59 -6.83
N ARG A 75 -2.11 -0.34 -7.00
CA ARG A 75 -1.69 0.50 -5.88
C ARG A 75 -2.85 0.74 -4.90
N THR A 76 -4.04 1.03 -5.41
CA THR A 76 -5.24 1.18 -4.56
C THR A 76 -5.57 -0.09 -3.80
N ILE A 77 -5.54 -1.25 -4.46
CA ILE A 77 -5.79 -2.55 -3.83
C ILE A 77 -4.77 -2.81 -2.72
N ASN A 78 -3.48 -2.58 -2.97
CA ASN A 78 -2.43 -2.77 -1.98
C ASN A 78 -2.56 -1.83 -0.78
N GLN A 79 -2.90 -0.56 -1.02
CA GLN A 79 -3.17 0.40 0.06
C GLN A 79 -4.36 -0.03 0.92
N ASN A 80 -5.44 -0.50 0.29
CA ASN A 80 -6.61 -1.02 1.00
C ASN A 80 -6.26 -2.27 1.82
N ARG A 81 -5.47 -3.20 1.27
CA ARG A 81 -5.00 -4.38 1.97
C ARG A 81 -4.18 -4.03 3.21
N ILE A 82 -3.25 -3.08 3.08
CA ILE A 82 -2.44 -2.59 4.21
C ILE A 82 -3.33 -1.93 5.25
N GLY A 83 -4.32 -1.13 4.84
CA GLY A 83 -5.28 -0.51 5.74
C GLY A 83 -6.11 -1.53 6.52
N LEU A 84 -6.64 -2.54 5.84
CA LEU A 84 -7.39 -3.64 6.48
C LEU A 84 -6.52 -4.42 7.47
N GLN A 85 -5.26 -4.72 7.11
CA GLN A 85 -4.35 -5.40 8.03
C GLN A 85 -4.08 -4.59 9.30
N LYS A 86 -3.94 -3.27 9.18
CA LYS A 86 -3.82 -2.38 10.36
C LYS A 86 -5.05 -2.46 11.26
N ILE A 87 -6.25 -2.45 10.68
CA ILE A 87 -7.51 -2.56 11.44
C ILE A 87 -7.59 -3.90 12.17
N ILE A 88 -7.25 -5.00 11.51
CA ILE A 88 -7.25 -6.35 12.12
C ILE A 88 -6.27 -6.39 13.30
N ASN A 89 -5.04 -5.90 13.10
CA ASN A 89 -4.03 -5.89 14.14
C ASN A 89 -4.43 -4.98 15.31
N ALA A 90 -5.02 -3.81 15.01
CA ALA A 90 -5.54 -2.91 16.03
C ALA A 90 -6.63 -3.58 16.89
N GLY A 91 -7.59 -4.25 16.24
CA GLY A 91 -8.65 -4.99 16.94
C GLY A 91 -8.10 -6.12 17.81
N ALA A 92 -7.13 -6.89 17.32
CA ALA A 92 -6.49 -7.94 18.11
C ALA A 92 -5.80 -7.37 19.36
N ASN A 93 -5.02 -6.30 19.21
CA ASN A 93 -4.33 -5.66 20.34
C ASN A 93 -5.32 -5.11 21.38
N LEU A 94 -6.45 -4.53 20.96
CA LEU A 94 -7.46 -4.03 21.89
C LEU A 94 -8.15 -5.14 22.70
N LEU A 95 -8.34 -6.32 22.09
CA LEU A 95 -8.94 -7.49 22.77
C LEU A 95 -8.01 -8.13 23.82
N GLU A 96 -6.70 -7.95 23.68
CA GLU A 96 -5.72 -8.45 24.65
C GLU A 96 -5.58 -7.57 25.90
N GLN A 97 -6.17 -6.39 25.92
CA GLN A 97 -6.06 -5.43 27.02
C GLN A 97 -6.92 -5.86 28.22
N HIS A 98 -6.33 -5.92 29.39
CA HIS A 98 -6.98 -6.46 30.61
C HIS A 98 -7.53 -5.36 31.52
N SER A 99 -7.15 -4.11 31.34
CA SER A 99 -7.64 -2.97 32.11
C SER A 99 -8.28 -1.91 31.24
N LEU A 100 -9.23 -1.16 31.83
CA LEU A 100 -9.88 -0.05 31.12
C LEU A 100 -8.87 1.03 30.67
N HIS A 101 -7.84 1.25 31.49
CA HIS A 101 -6.78 2.21 31.21
C HIS A 101 -5.93 1.76 30.01
N GLU A 102 -5.39 0.54 30.02
CA GLU A 102 -4.62 -0.03 28.91
C GLU A 102 -5.45 -0.08 27.62
N PHE A 103 -6.72 -0.49 27.71
CA PHE A 103 -7.64 -0.47 26.59
C PHE A 103 -7.78 0.93 26.00
N SER A 104 -7.95 1.94 26.84
CA SER A 104 -8.13 3.34 26.40
C SER A 104 -6.88 3.91 25.75
N GLU A 105 -5.70 3.65 26.28
CA GLU A 105 -4.42 4.01 25.65
C GLU A 105 -4.23 3.30 24.32
N GLY A 106 -4.56 2.01 24.24
CA GLY A 106 -4.57 1.24 23.03
C GLY A 106 -5.47 1.83 21.95
N VAL A 107 -6.69 2.26 22.30
CA VAL A 107 -7.64 2.92 21.39
C VAL A 107 -7.04 4.20 20.81
N VAL A 108 -6.51 5.10 21.65
CA VAL A 108 -5.89 6.35 21.19
C VAL A 108 -4.73 6.08 20.25
N THR A 109 -3.84 5.16 20.62
CA THR A 109 -2.67 4.80 19.81
C THR A 109 -3.05 4.21 18.46
N GLN A 110 -4.03 3.29 18.42
CA GLN A 110 -4.46 2.64 17.19
C GLN A 110 -5.18 3.59 16.24
N ILE A 111 -6.05 4.46 16.75
CA ILE A 111 -6.73 5.48 15.93
C ILE A 111 -5.68 6.41 15.32
N SER A 112 -4.74 6.91 16.11
CA SER A 112 -3.67 7.79 15.61
C SER A 112 -2.84 7.13 14.53
N SER A 113 -2.51 5.84 14.69
CA SER A 113 -1.79 5.07 13.67
C SER A 113 -2.59 4.88 12.38
N LEU A 114 -3.90 4.66 12.46
CA LEU A 114 -4.77 4.49 11.29
C LEU A 114 -4.87 5.77 10.45
N ILE A 115 -4.95 6.92 11.08
CA ILE A 115 -5.02 8.22 10.40
C ILE A 115 -3.65 8.79 10.04
N GLY A 116 -2.56 8.08 10.38
CA GLY A 116 -1.19 8.46 10.02
C GLY A 116 -0.63 9.61 10.84
N LEU A 117 -1.18 9.89 12.02
CA LEU A 117 -0.68 10.87 12.97
C LEU A 117 0.21 10.21 14.03
N HIS A 118 1.10 11.00 14.64
CA HIS A 118 1.76 10.58 15.87
C HIS A 118 0.71 10.47 16.98
N ALA A 119 0.84 9.45 17.84
CA ALA A 119 -0.12 9.20 18.91
C ALA A 119 -0.03 10.31 19.96
N GLU A 120 -0.88 11.30 19.83
CA GLU A 120 -1.06 12.37 20.81
C GLU A 120 -2.56 12.54 21.06
N GLY A 121 -3.02 12.27 22.27
CA GLY A 121 -4.42 12.42 22.58
C GLY A 121 -4.79 11.92 23.97
N VAL A 122 -5.98 12.27 24.38
CA VAL A 122 -6.57 11.87 25.67
C VAL A 122 -7.95 11.32 25.41
N LEU A 123 -8.27 10.15 25.96
CA LEU A 123 -9.60 9.59 25.97
C LEU A 123 -10.24 9.87 27.34
N CYS A 124 -11.36 10.55 27.35
CA CYS A 124 -12.11 10.89 28.55
C CYS A 124 -13.50 10.24 28.54
N ALA A 125 -13.99 9.87 29.72
CA ALA A 125 -15.38 9.54 29.94
C ALA A 125 -16.01 10.56 30.89
N GLN A 126 -17.25 10.95 30.60
CA GLN A 126 -18.08 11.73 31.48
C GLN A 126 -19.09 10.79 32.12
N ILE A 127 -19.18 10.84 33.48
CA ILE A 127 -20.19 10.11 34.21
C ILE A 127 -21.18 11.14 34.75
N GLU A 128 -22.43 11.02 34.36
CA GLU A 128 -23.53 11.78 34.94
C GLU A 128 -23.82 11.19 36.34
N ASP A 129 -23.56 11.95 37.39
CA ASP A 129 -23.91 11.56 38.74
C ASP A 129 -25.30 12.10 39.07
N ASP A 130 -26.24 11.19 39.36
CA ASP A 130 -27.67 11.45 39.53
C ASP A 130 -27.94 12.20 40.88
N GLY A 131 -27.31 13.35 41.07
CA GLY A 131 -27.62 14.21 42.21
C GLY A 131 -26.59 15.21 42.70
N SER A 132 -25.42 15.32 42.10
CA SER A 132 -24.42 16.32 42.50
C SER A 132 -24.14 17.34 41.38
N ALA A 133 -24.01 18.59 41.75
CA ALA A 133 -23.82 19.70 40.83
C ALA A 133 -22.39 19.68 40.24
N GLY A 134 -22.19 18.96 39.15
CA GLY A 134 -20.97 19.01 38.39
C GLY A 134 -20.67 17.73 37.64
N ASP A 135 -20.60 17.82 36.33
CA ASP A 135 -20.14 16.72 35.46
C ASP A 135 -18.67 16.44 35.79
N THR A 136 -18.36 15.22 36.17
CA THR A 136 -16.97 14.80 36.44
C THR A 136 -16.44 14.12 35.19
N ILE A 137 -15.32 14.63 34.66
CA ILE A 137 -14.61 14.07 33.53
C ILE A 137 -13.46 13.21 34.05
N TYR A 138 -13.47 11.94 33.68
CA TYR A 138 -12.40 11.00 33.98
C TYR A 138 -11.52 10.79 32.77
N VAL A 139 -10.21 10.92 32.91
CA VAL A 139 -9.24 10.54 31.91
C VAL A 139 -9.08 9.02 31.97
N LEU A 140 -9.46 8.34 30.94
CA LEU A 140 -9.37 6.88 30.81
C LEU A 140 -8.02 6.41 30.27
N GLY A 141 -7.42 7.21 29.40
CA GLY A 141 -6.11 6.92 28.83
C GLY A 141 -5.57 8.13 28.07
N ALA A 142 -4.26 8.21 27.96
CA ALA A 142 -3.55 9.26 27.25
C ALA A 142 -2.40 8.67 26.44
N ALA A 143 -1.95 9.37 25.40
CA ALA A 143 -0.82 8.95 24.58
C ALA A 143 0.01 10.16 24.15
N GLY A 144 1.30 9.95 23.92
CA GLY A 144 2.24 10.99 23.50
C GLY A 144 2.58 11.94 24.64
N ASN A 145 2.50 13.25 24.39
CA ASN A 145 2.83 14.28 25.39
C ASN A 145 1.83 14.37 26.56
N TYR A 146 0.75 13.60 26.54
CA TYR A 146 -0.29 13.58 27.56
C TYR A 146 -0.27 12.32 28.45
N ALA A 147 0.71 11.40 28.20
CA ALA A 147 0.87 10.15 28.95
C ALA A 147 1.67 10.30 30.24
#